data_5a291fc8a58360c62245692536f1a6cf
#
_entry.id   5a291fc8a58360c62245692536f1a6cf
#
_cell.length_a   1.000
_cell.length_b   1.000
_cell.length_c   1.000
_cell.angle_alpha   90.00
_cell.angle_beta   90.00
_cell.angle_gamma   90.00
#
_symmetry.space_group_name_H-M   'P 1'
#
loop_
_entity.id
_entity.type
_entity.pdbx_description
1 polymer ?
#
loop_
_entity_poly.entity_id
_entity_poly.type
_entity_poly.pdbx_seq_one_letter_code
_entity_poly.pdbx_strand_id
1 'polypeptide(L)'
;MIWMIQQISIYILCYLFICLLIGSILFLIWKILCKKMEEKGFVRLNYGLLKIVILFFLIPFPIVILRTVLWDGITFLVNDRIGNFAICMVGIWGIGFGISIWKGKRKERVFLDICQSGKTCREWISKQALELMEKFEIHNSVSVEYNPFVQTPMVYGIRNPKVLLPTEEYTTDQLKIILLHELTHIKHKDIFWKLLCRMILLIYWFYPLKRQIFKAVNEWSEVYCDFSVINETGSKK
;
A
#
# COMPACT_ATOMS: atom_id res chain seq x y z
N MET A 1 -36.17 12.39 6.84
CA MET A 1 -35.14 12.23 5.81
C MET A 1 -33.89 13.10 6.08
N ILE A 2 -34.04 14.42 6.21
CA ILE A 2 -32.90 15.35 6.45
C ILE A 2 -32.14 15.01 7.74
N TRP A 3 -32.84 14.80 8.85
CA TRP A 3 -32.24 14.42 10.12
C TRP A 3 -31.37 13.14 10.02
N MET A 4 -31.81 12.14 9.27
CA MET A 4 -31.04 10.91 9.07
C MET A 4 -29.74 11.18 8.26
N ILE A 5 -29.79 12.07 7.26
CA ILE A 5 -28.62 12.46 6.49
C ILE A 5 -27.62 13.22 7.37
N GLN A 6 -28.10 14.09 8.24
CA GLN A 6 -27.26 14.81 9.21
C GLN A 6 -26.53 13.84 10.14
N GLN A 7 -27.23 12.86 10.69
CA GLN A 7 -26.64 11.82 11.55
C GLN A 7 -25.54 11.03 10.83
N ILE A 8 -25.84 10.54 9.63
CA ILE A 8 -24.88 9.79 8.82
C ILE A 8 -23.64 10.64 8.50
N SER A 9 -23.82 11.92 8.17
CA SER A 9 -22.73 12.82 7.86
C SER A 9 -21.81 13.04 9.06
N ILE A 10 -22.36 13.26 10.24
CA ILE A 10 -21.58 13.38 11.48
C ILE A 10 -20.81 12.07 11.75
N TYR A 11 -21.47 10.93 11.56
CA TYR A 11 -20.84 9.63 11.76
C TYR A 11 -19.62 9.43 10.85
N ILE A 12 -19.77 9.75 9.56
CA ILE A 12 -18.67 9.66 8.59
C ILE A 12 -17.50 10.55 9.00
N LEU A 13 -17.77 11.81 9.40
CA LEU A 13 -16.71 12.73 9.81
C LEU A 13 -15.99 12.26 11.06
N CYS A 14 -16.74 11.83 12.08
CA CYS A 14 -16.16 11.31 13.32
C CYS A 14 -15.31 10.05 13.03
N TYR A 15 -15.82 9.14 12.20
CA TYR A 15 -15.09 7.95 11.78
C TYR A 15 -13.76 8.30 11.11
N LEU A 16 -13.80 9.14 10.08
CA LEU A 16 -12.62 9.57 9.35
C LEU A 16 -11.60 10.28 10.25
N PHE A 17 -12.10 11.15 11.14
CA PHE A 17 -11.25 11.90 12.06
C PHE A 17 -10.55 10.97 13.07
N ILE A 18 -11.26 10.03 13.69
CA ILE A 18 -10.70 9.10 14.66
C ILE A 18 -9.67 8.19 14.01
N CYS A 19 -9.97 7.61 12.84
CA CYS A 19 -9.01 6.80 12.10
C CYS A 19 -7.74 7.59 11.73
N LEU A 20 -7.91 8.82 11.25
CA LEU A 20 -6.80 9.70 10.91
C LEU A 20 -5.94 10.02 12.14
N LEU A 21 -6.56 10.35 13.26
CA LEU A 21 -5.87 10.69 14.51
C LEU A 21 -5.07 9.50 15.04
N ILE A 22 -5.71 8.34 15.19
CA ILE A 22 -5.05 7.13 15.71
C ILE A 22 -3.94 6.67 14.77
N GLY A 23 -4.23 6.58 13.47
CA GLY A 23 -3.24 6.23 12.46
C GLY A 23 -2.04 7.17 12.47
N SER A 24 -2.27 8.48 12.64
CA SER A 24 -1.20 9.50 12.74
C SER A 24 -0.32 9.30 13.96
N ILE A 25 -0.93 9.11 15.12
CA ILE A 25 -0.19 8.88 16.38
C ILE A 25 0.65 7.61 16.25
N LEU A 26 0.07 6.51 15.79
CA LEU A 26 0.78 5.24 15.62
C LEU A 26 1.90 5.36 14.58
N PHE A 27 1.69 6.09 13.50
CA PHE A 27 2.72 6.35 12.50
C PHE A 27 3.89 7.15 13.07
N LEU A 28 3.63 8.18 13.87
CA LEU A 28 4.67 8.97 14.52
C LEU A 28 5.45 8.13 15.54
N ILE A 29 4.77 7.32 16.36
CA ILE A 29 5.42 6.38 17.30
C ILE A 29 6.30 5.40 16.53
N TRP A 30 5.75 4.77 15.48
CA TRP A 30 6.51 3.88 14.62
C TRP A 30 7.75 4.57 14.04
N LYS A 31 7.63 5.80 13.54
CA LYS A 31 8.74 6.56 12.95
C LYS A 31 9.87 6.85 13.97
N ILE A 32 9.53 7.06 15.24
CA ILE A 32 10.53 7.23 16.32
C ILE A 32 11.24 5.90 16.61
N LEU A 33 10.49 4.80 16.62
CA LEU A 33 11.02 3.47 16.98
C LEU A 33 11.75 2.79 15.81
N CYS A 34 11.40 3.09 14.55
CA CYS A 34 11.89 2.37 13.37
C CYS A 34 13.42 2.37 13.29
N LYS A 35 14.08 3.49 13.60
CA LYS A 35 15.55 3.60 13.57
C LYS A 35 16.22 2.66 14.59
N LYS A 36 15.69 2.62 15.82
CA LYS A 36 16.22 1.70 16.87
C LYS A 36 15.99 0.23 16.50
N MET A 37 14.88 -0.07 15.84
CA MET A 37 14.57 -1.44 15.41
C MET A 37 15.45 -1.87 14.24
N GLU A 38 15.77 -0.94 13.32
CA GLU A 38 16.70 -1.15 12.22
C GLU A 38 18.12 -1.44 12.73
N GLU A 39 18.64 -0.62 13.64
CA GLU A 39 19.95 -0.81 14.29
C GLU A 39 20.08 -2.17 14.99
N LYS A 40 18.97 -2.72 15.51
CA LYS A 40 18.90 -4.05 16.13
C LYS A 40 18.65 -5.20 15.15
N GLY A 41 18.53 -4.92 13.85
CA GLY A 41 18.27 -5.93 12.83
C GLY A 41 16.82 -6.45 12.79
N PHE A 42 15.86 -5.80 13.47
CA PHE A 42 14.44 -6.21 13.48
C PHE A 42 13.67 -5.75 12.24
N VAL A 43 14.25 -5.94 11.04
CA VAL A 43 13.70 -5.49 9.76
C VAL A 43 12.29 -6.05 9.52
N ARG A 44 12.12 -7.37 9.71
CA ARG A 44 10.82 -8.04 9.51
C ARG A 44 9.72 -7.48 10.43
N LEU A 45 10.05 -7.29 11.72
CA LEU A 45 9.12 -6.75 12.70
C LEU A 45 8.74 -5.31 12.36
N ASN A 46 9.71 -4.50 11.96
CA ASN A 46 9.53 -3.10 11.64
C ASN A 46 8.56 -2.91 10.45
N TYR A 47 8.77 -3.65 9.36
CA TYR A 47 7.85 -3.61 8.22
C TYR A 47 6.46 -4.19 8.57
N GLY A 48 6.40 -5.22 9.40
CA GLY A 48 5.14 -5.77 9.91
C GLY A 48 4.34 -4.74 10.71
N LEU A 49 4.98 -4.02 11.62
CA LEU A 49 4.35 -2.94 12.38
C LEU A 49 3.85 -1.80 11.49
N LEU A 50 4.60 -1.41 10.46
CA LEU A 50 4.15 -0.41 9.50
C LEU A 50 2.87 -0.85 8.78
N LYS A 51 2.76 -2.12 8.38
CA LYS A 51 1.54 -2.68 7.79
C LYS A 51 0.34 -2.58 8.76
N ILE A 52 0.55 -2.86 10.04
CA ILE A 52 -0.48 -2.71 11.07
C ILE A 52 -0.89 -1.24 11.22
N VAL A 53 0.06 -0.31 11.28
CA VAL A 53 -0.22 1.13 11.35
C VAL A 53 -1.09 1.59 10.18
N ILE A 54 -0.83 1.09 8.96
CA ILE A 54 -1.63 1.40 7.78
C ILE A 54 -3.08 0.95 7.95
N LEU A 55 -3.32 -0.23 8.56
CA LEU A 55 -4.67 -0.72 8.80
C LEU A 55 -5.46 0.17 9.77
N PHE A 56 -4.81 0.82 10.73
CA PHE A 56 -5.48 1.74 11.65
C PHE A 56 -6.02 3.01 10.99
N PHE A 57 -5.55 3.36 9.80
CA PHE A 57 -6.17 4.43 9.00
C PHE A 57 -7.51 3.99 8.37
N LEU A 58 -7.79 2.68 8.27
CA LEU A 58 -9.03 2.15 7.70
C LEU A 58 -10.00 1.65 8.77
N ILE A 59 -9.48 0.96 9.77
CA ILE A 59 -10.29 0.24 10.76
C ILE A 59 -10.14 0.93 12.11
N PRO A 60 -11.15 1.63 12.58
CA PRO A 60 -11.12 2.24 13.90
C PRO A 60 -11.45 1.16 14.94
N PHE A 61 -10.50 0.33 15.28
CA PHE A 61 -10.67 -0.66 16.35
C PHE A 61 -11.33 -0.10 17.61
N PRO A 62 -11.06 1.15 18.05
CA PRO A 62 -11.75 1.73 19.19
C PRO A 62 -13.22 2.08 18.95
N ILE A 63 -13.67 2.24 17.70
CA ILE A 63 -15.11 2.57 17.44
C ILE A 63 -16.03 1.40 17.77
N VAL A 64 -15.57 0.16 17.66
CA VAL A 64 -16.37 -0.99 18.10
C VAL A 64 -16.65 -0.88 19.60
N ILE A 65 -15.69 -0.40 20.38
CA ILE A 65 -15.82 -0.17 21.83
C ILE A 65 -16.57 1.14 22.11
N LEU A 66 -16.34 2.19 21.31
CA LEU A 66 -17.00 3.49 21.46
C LEU A 66 -18.42 3.54 20.85
N ARG A 67 -18.84 2.53 20.10
CA ARG A 67 -20.15 2.52 19.42
C ARG A 67 -21.29 2.71 20.41
N THR A 68 -21.21 2.13 21.60
CA THR A 68 -22.21 2.27 22.64
C THR A 68 -22.17 3.64 23.31
N VAL A 69 -20.99 4.19 23.54
CA VAL A 69 -20.81 5.48 24.23
C VAL A 69 -21.02 6.67 23.30
N LEU A 70 -20.55 6.62 22.06
CA LEU A 70 -20.67 7.72 21.10
C LEU A 70 -22.06 7.77 20.45
N TRP A 71 -22.76 6.64 20.29
CA TRP A 71 -24.07 6.65 19.64
C TRP A 71 -25.08 7.48 20.42
N ASP A 72 -25.20 7.24 21.71
CA ASP A 72 -26.11 7.98 22.58
C ASP A 72 -25.71 9.43 22.79
N GLY A 73 -24.39 9.71 22.86
CA GLY A 73 -23.85 11.05 22.99
C GLY A 73 -24.00 11.90 21.74
N ILE A 74 -23.76 11.33 20.53
CA ILE A 74 -23.88 12.06 19.27
C ILE A 74 -25.33 12.39 18.95
N THR A 75 -26.27 11.50 19.21
CA THR A 75 -27.70 11.75 18.99
C THR A 75 -28.22 12.92 19.82
N PHE A 76 -27.66 13.14 21.02
CA PHE A 76 -28.04 14.24 21.90
C PHE A 76 -27.45 15.58 21.47
N LEU A 77 -26.27 15.60 20.81
CA LEU A 77 -25.58 16.81 20.40
C LEU A 77 -25.99 17.34 19.01
N VAL A 78 -26.83 16.60 18.27
CA VAL A 78 -27.20 16.99 16.90
C VAL A 78 -28.27 18.09 16.92
N ASN A 79 -27.76 19.31 16.79
CA ASN A 79 -28.56 20.48 16.45
C ASN A 79 -28.55 20.65 14.91
N ASP A 80 -29.59 21.25 14.33
CA ASP A 80 -29.71 21.49 12.87
C ASP A 80 -28.52 22.22 12.26
N ARG A 81 -27.91 23.15 13.00
CA ARG A 81 -26.71 23.87 12.53
C ARG A 81 -25.52 22.96 12.39
N ILE A 82 -25.28 22.09 13.37
CA ILE A 82 -24.17 21.11 13.36
C ILE A 82 -24.41 20.06 12.25
N GLY A 83 -25.65 19.61 12.12
CA GLY A 83 -26.01 18.65 11.08
C GLY A 83 -25.81 19.21 9.67
N ASN A 84 -26.26 20.43 9.41
CA ASN A 84 -26.06 21.08 8.10
C ASN A 84 -24.59 21.35 7.81
N PHE A 85 -23.80 21.76 8.81
CA PHE A 85 -22.35 21.93 8.67
C PHE A 85 -21.67 20.59 8.33
N ALA A 86 -22.09 19.49 8.97
CA ALA A 86 -21.54 18.16 8.68
C ALA A 86 -21.84 17.71 7.24
N ILE A 87 -23.05 17.96 6.73
CA ILE A 87 -23.41 17.69 5.34
C ILE A 87 -22.47 18.44 4.38
N CYS A 88 -22.25 19.75 4.63
CA CYS A 88 -21.35 20.55 3.82
C CYS A 88 -19.91 20.00 3.84
N MET A 89 -19.40 19.62 5.01
CA MET A 89 -18.06 19.04 5.15
C MET A 89 -17.91 17.72 4.42
N VAL A 90 -18.88 16.82 4.52
CA VAL A 90 -18.91 15.54 3.78
C VAL A 90 -18.98 15.81 2.28
N GLY A 91 -19.75 16.80 1.84
CA GLY A 91 -19.81 17.21 0.44
C GLY A 91 -18.44 17.68 -0.09
N ILE A 92 -17.76 18.57 0.64
CA ILE A 92 -16.41 19.06 0.30
C ILE A 92 -15.41 17.89 0.27
N TRP A 93 -15.46 17.02 1.28
CA TRP A 93 -14.63 15.82 1.33
C TRP A 93 -14.88 14.90 0.12
N GLY A 94 -16.16 14.67 -0.21
CA GLY A 94 -16.54 13.82 -1.35
C GLY A 94 -16.06 14.37 -2.70
N ILE A 95 -16.17 15.70 -2.91
CA ILE A 95 -15.64 16.36 -4.11
C ILE A 95 -14.13 16.19 -4.21
N GLY A 96 -13.40 16.47 -3.14
CA GLY A 96 -11.94 16.30 -3.11
C GLY A 96 -11.49 14.85 -3.31
N PHE A 97 -12.23 13.89 -2.75
CA PHE A 97 -12.03 12.47 -2.97
C PHE A 97 -12.27 12.08 -4.44
N GLY A 98 -13.37 12.55 -5.04
CA GLY A 98 -13.67 12.33 -6.46
C GLY A 98 -12.58 12.88 -7.39
N ILE A 99 -12.11 14.11 -7.14
CA ILE A 99 -10.99 14.72 -7.90
C ILE A 99 -9.71 13.88 -7.73
N SER A 100 -9.44 13.40 -6.54
CA SER A 100 -8.25 12.58 -6.26
C SER A 100 -8.29 11.24 -6.99
N ILE A 101 -9.45 10.59 -7.04
CA ILE A 101 -9.68 9.36 -7.82
C ILE A 101 -9.51 9.64 -9.31
N TRP A 102 -10.11 10.70 -9.83
CA TRP A 102 -10.03 11.05 -11.26
C TRP A 102 -8.57 11.27 -11.69
N LYS A 103 -7.80 12.06 -10.91
CA LYS A 103 -6.37 12.27 -11.15
C LYS A 103 -5.57 10.96 -11.04
N GLY A 104 -5.92 10.09 -10.07
CA GLY A 104 -5.30 8.78 -9.89
C GLY A 104 -5.51 7.87 -11.10
N LYS A 105 -6.77 7.72 -11.54
CA LYS A 105 -7.13 6.88 -12.69
C LYS A 105 -6.45 7.31 -14.01
N ARG A 106 -6.25 8.61 -14.21
CA ARG A 106 -5.55 9.10 -15.41
C ARG A 106 -4.09 8.64 -15.44
N LYS A 107 -3.40 8.71 -14.31
CA LYS A 107 -2.01 8.21 -14.19
C LYS A 107 -1.94 6.69 -14.30
N GLU A 108 -2.91 6.02 -13.72
CA GLU A 108 -2.99 4.55 -13.74
C GLU A 108 -3.19 4.00 -15.16
N ARG A 109 -4.04 4.63 -16.00
CA ARG A 109 -4.23 4.21 -17.40
C ARG A 109 -2.92 4.24 -18.17
N VAL A 110 -2.17 5.35 -18.11
CA VAL A 110 -0.86 5.46 -18.78
C VAL A 110 0.10 4.37 -18.28
N PHE A 111 0.12 4.11 -16.98
CA PHE A 111 0.93 3.06 -16.40
C PHE A 111 0.49 1.65 -16.88
N LEU A 112 -0.80 1.40 -16.95
CA LEU A 112 -1.36 0.14 -17.45
C LEU A 112 -1.01 -0.11 -18.92
N ASP A 113 -1.11 0.92 -19.77
CA ASP A 113 -0.75 0.84 -21.18
C ASP A 113 0.73 0.47 -21.34
N ILE A 114 1.60 1.05 -20.52
CA ILE A 114 3.03 0.68 -20.45
C ILE A 114 3.19 -0.78 -20.04
N CYS A 115 2.56 -1.22 -18.96
CA CYS A 115 2.70 -2.58 -18.45
C CYS A 115 2.15 -3.65 -19.41
N GLN A 116 1.15 -3.32 -20.24
CA GLN A 116 0.56 -4.25 -21.21
C GLN A 116 1.34 -4.35 -22.53
N SER A 117 2.29 -3.45 -22.79
CA SER A 117 3.13 -3.46 -23.99
C SER A 117 4.32 -4.42 -23.89
N GLY A 118 4.39 -5.25 -22.87
CA GLY A 118 5.43 -6.26 -22.69
C GLY A 118 5.44 -7.33 -23.77
N LYS A 119 6.62 -7.86 -24.05
CA LYS A 119 6.83 -8.98 -24.96
C LYS A 119 7.32 -10.20 -24.18
N THR A 120 6.90 -11.38 -24.59
CA THR A 120 7.32 -12.64 -23.95
C THR A 120 8.85 -12.74 -23.90
N CYS A 121 9.38 -13.12 -22.77
CA CYS A 121 10.81 -13.39 -22.59
C CYS A 121 11.26 -14.66 -23.29
N ARG A 122 12.57 -14.83 -23.44
CA ARG A 122 13.19 -16.07 -23.90
C ARG A 122 12.84 -17.22 -22.95
N GLU A 123 12.62 -18.41 -23.47
CA GLU A 123 12.13 -19.59 -22.73
C GLU A 123 13.00 -19.93 -21.51
N TRP A 124 14.32 -19.79 -21.61
CA TRP A 124 15.24 -20.09 -20.50
C TRP A 124 15.04 -19.15 -19.29
N ILE A 125 14.62 -17.87 -19.52
CA ILE A 125 14.32 -16.92 -18.45
C ILE A 125 13.06 -17.35 -17.70
N SER A 126 12.03 -17.72 -18.45
CA SER A 126 10.79 -18.22 -17.87
C SER A 126 11.02 -19.51 -17.06
N LYS A 127 11.89 -20.40 -17.55
CA LYS A 127 12.28 -21.61 -16.84
C LYS A 127 13.03 -21.30 -15.54
N GLN A 128 13.98 -20.37 -15.58
CA GLN A 128 14.72 -19.92 -14.38
C GLN A 128 13.77 -19.29 -13.34
N ALA A 129 12.79 -18.49 -13.79
CA ALA A 129 11.78 -17.94 -12.89
C ALA A 129 10.92 -19.05 -12.25
N LEU A 130 10.52 -20.06 -12.99
CA LEU A 130 9.76 -21.21 -12.47
C LEU A 130 10.56 -21.99 -11.41
N GLU A 131 11.82 -22.26 -11.66
CA GLU A 131 12.71 -22.95 -10.70
C GLU A 131 12.84 -22.16 -9.39
N LEU A 132 12.95 -20.81 -9.48
CA LEU A 132 12.96 -19.95 -8.31
C LEU A 132 11.62 -19.94 -7.59
N MET A 133 10.50 -19.91 -8.32
CA MET A 133 9.16 -19.93 -7.73
C MET A 133 8.91 -21.20 -6.94
N GLU A 134 9.29 -22.37 -7.49
CA GLU A 134 9.21 -23.65 -6.78
C GLU A 134 10.05 -23.63 -5.50
N LYS A 135 11.31 -23.16 -5.60
CA LYS A 135 12.22 -23.06 -4.45
C LYS A 135 11.67 -22.17 -3.34
N PHE A 136 10.96 -21.09 -3.70
CA PHE A 136 10.43 -20.10 -2.74
C PHE A 136 8.96 -20.33 -2.37
N GLU A 137 8.37 -21.47 -2.78
CA GLU A 137 6.97 -21.81 -2.50
C GLU A 137 5.98 -20.70 -2.97
N ILE A 138 6.24 -20.11 -4.13
CA ILE A 138 5.36 -19.11 -4.73
C ILE A 138 4.33 -19.83 -5.61
N HIS A 139 3.11 -19.94 -5.12
CA HIS A 139 2.04 -20.69 -5.79
C HIS A 139 1.27 -19.88 -6.86
N ASN A 140 1.57 -18.60 -7.02
CA ASN A 140 0.93 -17.77 -8.03
C ASN A 140 1.52 -18.07 -9.41
N SER A 141 0.70 -18.02 -10.45
CA SER A 141 1.22 -18.02 -11.83
C SER A 141 1.88 -16.66 -12.10
N VAL A 142 3.19 -16.63 -12.24
CA VAL A 142 3.97 -15.42 -12.56
C VAL A 142 4.46 -15.52 -13.99
N SER A 143 4.22 -14.50 -14.80
CA SER A 143 4.81 -14.36 -16.12
C SER A 143 5.96 -13.38 -16.10
N VAL A 144 7.00 -13.63 -16.89
CA VAL A 144 8.14 -12.73 -17.07
C VAL A 144 8.10 -12.19 -18.49
N GLU A 145 8.15 -10.88 -18.64
CA GLU A 145 8.03 -10.20 -19.92
C GLU A 145 9.10 -9.09 -20.05
N TYR A 146 9.64 -8.91 -21.25
CA TYR A 146 10.45 -7.73 -21.58
C TYR A 146 9.56 -6.55 -21.92
N ASN A 147 9.92 -5.38 -21.42
CA ASN A 147 9.19 -4.16 -21.69
C ASN A 147 10.16 -3.00 -22.01
N PRO A 148 10.12 -2.44 -23.24
CA PRO A 148 11.05 -1.39 -23.67
C PRO A 148 10.81 -0.03 -22.97
N PHE A 149 9.67 0.15 -22.31
CA PHE A 149 9.34 1.39 -21.63
C PHE A 149 9.66 1.35 -20.14
N VAL A 150 10.12 0.21 -19.62
CA VAL A 150 10.52 0.02 -18.24
C VAL A 150 12.04 0.18 -18.14
N GLN A 151 12.49 1.05 -17.24
CA GLN A 151 13.91 1.32 -17.03
C GLN A 151 14.55 0.44 -15.94
N THR A 152 13.72 -0.08 -15.02
CA THR A 152 14.15 -0.95 -13.94
C THR A 152 13.24 -2.15 -13.87
N PRO A 153 13.74 -3.33 -13.49
CA PRO A 153 12.88 -4.49 -13.21
C PRO A 153 11.76 -4.09 -12.25
N MET A 154 10.58 -4.65 -12.44
CA MET A 154 9.43 -4.36 -11.58
C MET A 154 8.36 -5.43 -11.66
N VAL A 155 7.60 -5.59 -10.57
CA VAL A 155 6.41 -6.45 -10.53
C VAL A 155 5.14 -5.63 -10.72
N TYR A 156 4.24 -6.16 -11.54
CA TYR A 156 2.92 -5.61 -11.81
C TYR A 156 1.83 -6.67 -11.66
N GLY A 157 0.67 -6.28 -11.10
CA GLY A 157 -0.48 -7.16 -10.93
C GLY A 157 -0.53 -7.86 -9.57
N ILE A 158 -1.75 -8.16 -9.08
CA ILE A 158 -1.98 -8.80 -7.77
C ILE A 158 -2.37 -10.27 -7.93
N ARG A 159 -3.32 -10.58 -8.81
CA ARG A 159 -3.82 -11.95 -9.00
C ARG A 159 -2.93 -12.77 -9.93
N ASN A 160 -2.54 -12.16 -11.05
CA ASN A 160 -1.63 -12.73 -12.04
C ASN A 160 -0.43 -11.78 -12.15
N PRO A 161 0.53 -11.84 -11.20
CA PRO A 161 1.65 -10.94 -11.20
C PRO A 161 2.56 -11.20 -12.41
N LYS A 162 3.05 -10.12 -12.99
CA LYS A 162 4.01 -10.12 -14.08
C LYS A 162 5.29 -9.44 -13.62
N VAL A 163 6.43 -10.06 -13.90
CA VAL A 163 7.74 -9.44 -13.75
C VAL A 163 8.09 -8.79 -15.09
N LEU A 164 8.23 -7.48 -15.10
CA LEU A 164 8.64 -6.71 -16.27
C LEU A 164 10.14 -6.43 -16.18
N LEU A 165 10.87 -6.85 -17.19
CA LEU A 165 12.31 -6.63 -17.31
C LEU A 165 12.59 -5.59 -18.40
N PRO A 166 13.53 -4.66 -18.21
CA PRO A 166 14.09 -3.84 -19.29
C PRO A 166 14.64 -4.71 -20.43
N THR A 167 14.77 -4.12 -21.61
CA THR A 167 15.33 -4.81 -22.79
C THR A 167 16.85 -4.92 -22.77
N GLU A 168 17.47 -4.76 -21.61
CA GLU A 168 18.91 -4.89 -21.41
C GLU A 168 19.34 -6.38 -21.36
N GLU A 169 20.60 -6.62 -21.69
CA GLU A 169 21.20 -7.95 -21.57
C GLU A 169 21.71 -8.16 -20.15
N TYR A 170 21.21 -9.20 -19.50
CA TYR A 170 21.64 -9.63 -18.17
C TYR A 170 22.46 -10.92 -18.26
N THR A 171 23.51 -11.01 -17.45
CA THR A 171 24.15 -12.32 -17.20
C THR A 171 23.20 -13.23 -16.42
N THR A 172 23.41 -14.53 -16.48
CA THR A 172 22.56 -15.51 -15.77
C THR A 172 22.51 -15.25 -14.28
N ASP A 173 23.64 -14.88 -13.67
CA ASP A 173 23.71 -14.60 -12.22
C ASP A 173 23.00 -13.29 -11.86
N GLN A 174 23.16 -12.25 -12.66
CA GLN A 174 22.44 -10.98 -12.47
C GLN A 174 20.94 -11.19 -12.57
N LEU A 175 20.48 -11.91 -13.61
CA LEU A 175 19.07 -12.19 -13.80
C LEU A 175 18.50 -13.00 -12.63
N LYS A 176 19.26 -13.96 -12.11
CA LYS A 176 18.83 -14.77 -10.95
C LYS A 176 18.60 -13.90 -9.71
N ILE A 177 19.49 -12.94 -9.43
CA ILE A 177 19.35 -12.02 -8.29
C ILE A 177 18.15 -11.10 -8.51
N ILE A 178 17.99 -10.56 -9.72
CA ILE A 178 16.87 -9.67 -10.08
C ILE A 178 15.55 -10.43 -9.93
N LEU A 179 15.43 -11.62 -10.53
CA LEU A 179 14.22 -12.42 -10.40
C LEU A 179 13.91 -12.77 -8.94
N LEU A 180 14.93 -13.11 -8.16
CA LEU A 180 14.76 -13.40 -6.74
C LEU A 180 14.21 -12.19 -5.98
N HIS A 181 14.74 -10.99 -6.25
CA HIS A 181 14.26 -9.75 -5.67
C HIS A 181 12.78 -9.50 -6.03
N GLU A 182 12.45 -9.55 -7.31
CA GLU A 182 11.07 -9.32 -7.80
C GLU A 182 10.08 -10.37 -7.29
N LEU A 183 10.47 -11.63 -7.27
CA LEU A 183 9.64 -12.72 -6.73
C LEU A 183 9.43 -12.59 -5.21
N THR A 184 10.39 -12.01 -4.49
CA THR A 184 10.27 -11.73 -3.06
C THR A 184 9.18 -10.70 -2.78
N HIS A 185 9.04 -9.65 -3.63
CA HIS A 185 7.91 -8.70 -3.54
C HIS A 185 6.56 -9.40 -3.72
N ILE A 186 6.47 -10.40 -4.60
CA ILE A 186 5.25 -11.20 -4.80
C ILE A 186 4.95 -12.02 -3.55
N LYS A 187 5.95 -12.74 -3.02
CA LYS A 187 5.85 -13.55 -1.79
C LYS A 187 5.33 -12.73 -0.60
N HIS A 188 5.83 -11.50 -0.43
CA HIS A 188 5.45 -10.60 0.67
C HIS A 188 4.18 -9.79 0.42
N LYS A 189 3.56 -9.95 -0.77
CA LYS A 189 2.35 -9.21 -1.18
C LYS A 189 2.53 -7.69 -1.13
N ASP A 190 3.72 -7.20 -1.47
CA ASP A 190 4.07 -5.79 -1.36
C ASP A 190 3.22 -4.90 -2.26
N ILE A 191 2.87 -5.38 -3.46
CA ILE A 191 1.97 -4.67 -4.39
C ILE A 191 0.61 -4.43 -3.73
N PHE A 192 0.07 -5.43 -3.01
CA PHE A 192 -1.18 -5.28 -2.28
C PHE A 192 -1.08 -4.20 -1.20
N TRP A 193 0.00 -4.19 -0.40
CA TRP A 193 0.20 -3.20 0.65
C TRP A 193 0.44 -1.79 0.12
N LYS A 194 1.21 -1.66 -0.97
CA LYS A 194 1.43 -0.38 -1.67
C LYS A 194 0.10 0.16 -2.24
N LEU A 195 -0.74 -0.72 -2.83
CA LEU A 195 -2.05 -0.33 -3.34
C LEU A 195 -3.01 0.06 -2.21
N LEU A 196 -3.08 -0.73 -1.13
CA LEU A 196 -3.90 -0.42 0.05
C LEU A 196 -3.53 0.93 0.64
N CYS A 197 -2.22 1.18 0.83
CA CYS A 197 -1.72 2.48 1.27
C CYS A 197 -2.18 3.61 0.34
N ARG A 198 -2.08 3.41 -0.98
CA ARG A 198 -2.52 4.40 -1.97
C ARG A 198 -4.02 4.69 -1.86
N MET A 199 -4.86 3.67 -1.66
CA MET A 199 -6.31 3.84 -1.46
C MET A 199 -6.61 4.65 -0.20
N ILE A 200 -5.93 4.37 0.91
CA ILE A 200 -6.04 5.14 2.16
C ILE A 200 -5.70 6.61 1.92
N LEU A 201 -4.60 6.87 1.20
CA LEU A 201 -4.16 8.23 0.92
C LEU A 201 -5.08 8.98 -0.06
N LEU A 202 -5.91 8.29 -0.84
CA LEU A 202 -7.00 8.90 -1.60
C LEU A 202 -8.15 9.34 -0.69
N ILE A 203 -8.51 8.53 0.31
CA ILE A 203 -9.54 8.87 1.30
C ILE A 203 -9.12 10.12 2.09
N TYR A 204 -7.85 10.17 2.52
CA TYR A 204 -7.26 11.28 3.26
C TYR A 204 -6.47 12.22 2.32
N TRP A 205 -7.08 12.62 1.19
CA TRP A 205 -6.44 13.43 0.16
C TRP A 205 -5.86 14.75 0.67
N PHE A 206 -6.41 15.31 1.73
CA PHE A 206 -6.01 16.55 2.40
C PHE A 206 -4.90 16.37 3.46
N TYR A 207 -4.55 15.10 3.81
CA TYR A 207 -3.63 14.82 4.90
C TYR A 207 -2.17 15.18 4.55
N PRO A 208 -1.49 16.03 5.38
CA PRO A 208 -0.16 16.52 5.04
C PRO A 208 0.93 15.45 5.08
N LEU A 209 0.83 14.46 6.00
CA LEU A 209 1.83 13.41 6.15
C LEU A 209 1.68 12.27 5.12
N LYS A 210 0.71 12.31 4.23
CA LYS A 210 0.44 11.25 3.24
C LYS A 210 1.67 10.85 2.41
N ARG A 211 2.49 11.85 2.01
CA ARG A 211 3.73 11.59 1.25
C ARG A 211 4.76 10.82 2.08
N GLN A 212 4.87 11.13 3.38
CA GLN A 212 5.80 10.46 4.29
C GLN A 212 5.39 9.01 4.54
N ILE A 213 4.08 8.75 4.71
CA ILE A 213 3.55 7.40 4.87
C ILE A 213 3.83 6.57 3.62
N PHE A 214 3.51 7.09 2.43
CA PHE A 214 3.74 6.38 1.17
C PHE A 214 5.24 6.12 0.92
N LYS A 215 6.09 7.10 1.22
CA LYS A 215 7.54 6.96 1.14
C LYS A 215 8.03 5.86 2.08
N ALA A 216 7.59 5.87 3.34
CA ALA A 216 7.95 4.85 4.31
C ALA A 216 7.55 3.44 3.87
N VAL A 217 6.33 3.27 3.31
CA VAL A 217 5.88 1.95 2.81
C VAL A 217 6.76 1.46 1.67
N ASN A 218 7.13 2.34 0.73
CA ASN A 218 8.00 1.96 -0.37
C ASN A 218 9.43 1.62 0.13
N GLU A 219 10.03 2.48 0.94
CA GLU A 219 11.38 2.28 1.47
C GLU A 219 11.48 0.98 2.29
N TRP A 220 10.54 0.74 3.20
CA TRP A 220 10.56 -0.46 4.03
C TRP A 220 10.19 -1.74 3.29
N SER A 221 9.44 -1.65 2.22
CA SER A 221 9.21 -2.76 1.29
C SER A 221 10.52 -3.18 0.62
N GLU A 222 11.34 -2.22 0.15
CA GLU A 222 12.65 -2.48 -0.46
C GLU A 222 13.65 -3.03 0.57
N VAL A 223 13.78 -2.37 1.74
CA VAL A 223 14.67 -2.84 2.84
C VAL A 223 14.34 -4.27 3.26
N TYR A 224 13.06 -4.60 3.36
CA TYR A 224 12.64 -5.95 3.72
C TYR A 224 12.88 -6.96 2.62
N CYS A 225 12.72 -6.57 1.35
CA CYS A 225 13.01 -7.39 0.20
C CYS A 225 14.52 -7.71 0.13
N ASP A 226 15.36 -6.71 0.21
CA ASP A 226 16.83 -6.86 0.21
C ASP A 226 17.29 -7.74 1.36
N PHE A 227 16.78 -7.52 2.57
CA PHE A 227 17.07 -8.34 3.73
C PHE A 227 16.70 -9.82 3.51
N SER A 228 15.57 -10.08 2.87
CA SER A 228 15.11 -11.43 2.56
C SER A 228 16.00 -12.11 1.51
N VAL A 229 16.38 -11.38 0.46
CA VAL A 229 17.28 -11.88 -0.59
C VAL A 229 18.67 -12.22 -0.01
N ILE A 230 19.24 -11.35 0.83
CA ILE A 230 20.53 -11.58 1.48
C ILE A 230 20.49 -12.84 2.36
N ASN A 231 19.44 -13.02 3.16
CA ASN A 231 19.29 -14.19 4.01
C ASN A 231 19.16 -15.50 3.21
N GLU A 232 18.52 -15.46 2.05
CA GLU A 232 18.29 -16.62 1.21
C GLU A 232 19.51 -16.98 0.33
N THR A 233 20.27 -15.99 -0.09
CA THR A 233 21.49 -16.21 -0.90
C THR A 233 22.73 -16.52 -0.04
N GLY A 234 22.66 -16.35 1.28
CA GLY A 234 23.81 -16.56 2.18
C GLY A 234 24.93 -15.55 1.99
N SER A 235 24.74 -14.54 1.15
CA SER A 235 25.73 -13.50 0.87
C SER A 235 25.73 -12.45 1.99
N LYS A 236 26.36 -12.81 3.12
CA LYS A 236 26.80 -11.79 4.09
C LYS A 236 28.00 -11.06 3.47
N LYS A 237 27.78 -9.83 3.03
CA LYS A 237 28.87 -8.86 2.90
C LYS A 237 29.26 -8.33 4.26
#